data_1d9d62f0941e1759d4e546cb2f5d8e22
#
_entry.id   1d9d62f0941e1759d4e546cb2f5d8e22
#
_cell.length_a   1.000
_cell.length_b   1.000
_cell.length_c   1.000
_cell.angle_alpha   90.00
_cell.angle_beta   90.00
_cell.angle_gamma   90.00
#
_symmetry.space_group_name_H-M   'P 1'
#
loop_
_entity.id
_entity.type
_entity.pdbx_description
1 polymer ?
#
loop_
_entity_poly.entity_id
_entity_poly.type
_entity_poly.pdbx_seq_one_letter_code
_entity_poly.pdbx_strand_id
1 'polypeptide(L)'
;WEIAKKNKRILGDFVWSGWEYIGETGDGAAEYEDYRGRMPHTRMTGNNGRIDLLGKPRAEAAYTRVAFERETGPFIAVKPVYQKENLQLTGWALSKALESWSWRGCAGEKAEVEVFARAAEVELLVNGKKAARGKVKKCRSKFHIPYEDGEITAVSYDKNGQEISQVAENAYPYGERKDYR
;
A
#
# COMPACT_ATOMS: atom_id res chain seq x y z
N TRP A 1 -12.23 8.80 8.58
CA TRP A 1 -12.55 7.78 9.58
C TRP A 1 -12.44 8.31 11.01
N GLU A 2 -11.28 8.78 11.48
CA GLU A 2 -11.10 9.26 12.85
C GLU A 2 -12.01 10.43 13.23
N ILE A 3 -12.25 11.33 12.30
CA ILE A 3 -13.18 12.46 12.48
C ILE A 3 -14.59 11.92 12.68
N ALA A 4 -15.03 11.00 11.81
CA ALA A 4 -16.36 10.38 11.92
C ALA A 4 -16.50 9.60 13.24
N LYS A 5 -15.51 8.82 13.62
CA LYS A 5 -15.52 8.05 14.88
C LYS A 5 -15.62 8.93 16.13
N LYS A 6 -15.01 10.11 16.10
CA LYS A 6 -15.00 11.05 17.25
C LYS A 6 -16.22 11.94 17.30
N ASN A 7 -16.97 12.07 16.23
CA ASN A 7 -18.08 13.00 16.13
C ASN A 7 -19.43 12.26 15.99
N LYS A 8 -20.20 12.22 17.06
CA LYS A 8 -21.51 11.55 17.11
C LYS A 8 -22.56 12.11 16.12
N ARG A 9 -22.30 13.28 15.51
CA ARG A 9 -23.18 13.89 14.51
C ARG A 9 -22.89 13.39 13.09
N ILE A 10 -21.78 12.66 12.88
CA ILE A 10 -21.40 12.11 11.59
C ILE A 10 -21.81 10.65 11.56
N LEU A 11 -22.77 10.30 10.71
CA LEU A 11 -23.24 8.91 10.55
C LEU A 11 -22.20 8.03 9.83
N GLY A 12 -21.40 8.62 8.95
CA GLY A 12 -20.45 7.88 8.15
C GLY A 12 -19.81 8.75 7.08
N ASP A 13 -19.16 8.09 6.14
CA ASP A 13 -18.47 8.69 5.00
C ASP A 13 -18.64 7.78 3.79
N PHE A 14 -18.69 8.38 2.59
CA PHE A 14 -18.75 7.66 1.34
C PHE A 14 -17.38 7.69 0.67
N VAL A 15 -16.90 6.51 0.32
CA VAL A 15 -15.63 6.36 -0.37
C VAL A 15 -15.86 6.37 -1.87
N TRP A 16 -15.27 7.29 -2.57
CA TRP A 16 -15.19 7.27 -4.02
C TRP A 16 -13.82 6.73 -4.46
N SER A 17 -13.75 5.48 -5.00
CA SER A 17 -14.88 4.55 -5.13
C SER A 17 -14.53 3.20 -4.51
N GLY A 18 -15.54 2.37 -4.26
CA GLY A 18 -15.35 1.02 -3.76
C GLY A 18 -14.74 0.11 -4.81
N TRP A 19 -15.17 0.24 -6.07
CA TRP A 19 -14.72 -0.56 -7.21
C TRP A 19 -14.19 0.34 -8.31
N GLU A 20 -13.13 -0.08 -8.98
CA GLU A 20 -12.59 0.61 -10.15
C GLU A 20 -13.57 0.55 -11.31
N TYR A 21 -13.59 1.58 -12.15
CA TYR A 21 -14.51 1.70 -13.27
C TYR A 21 -13.82 2.33 -14.49
N ILE A 22 -14.43 2.13 -15.66
CA ILE A 22 -13.99 2.71 -16.93
C ILE A 22 -14.63 4.09 -17.07
N GLY A 23 -13.86 5.07 -17.52
CA GLY A 23 -14.27 6.47 -17.66
C GLY A 23 -13.64 7.36 -16.60
N GLU A 24 -13.99 8.65 -16.58
CA GLU A 24 -13.47 9.69 -15.66
C GLU A 24 -11.95 9.62 -15.49
N THR A 25 -11.27 9.55 -16.61
CA THR A 25 -9.85 9.27 -16.68
C THR A 25 -9.02 10.29 -15.90
N GLY A 26 -8.30 9.82 -14.90
CA GLY A 26 -7.34 10.63 -14.18
C GLY A 26 -7.78 11.15 -12.82
N ASP A 27 -9.00 10.91 -12.35
CA ASP A 27 -9.44 11.40 -11.03
C ASP A 27 -8.55 10.91 -9.88
N GLY A 28 -8.21 9.61 -9.86
CA GLY A 28 -7.25 9.00 -8.93
C GLY A 28 -5.84 8.93 -9.50
N ALA A 29 -5.50 9.75 -10.49
CA ALA A 29 -4.22 9.64 -11.17
C ALA A 29 -3.05 10.07 -10.29
N ALA A 30 -1.94 9.42 -10.53
CA ALA A 30 -0.65 9.87 -10.12
C ALA A 30 0.07 10.41 -11.36
N GLU A 31 0.55 11.62 -11.28
CA GLU A 31 1.29 12.27 -12.36
C GLU A 31 2.73 12.47 -11.95
N TYR A 32 3.64 12.18 -12.87
CA TYR A 32 5.02 12.57 -12.72
C TYR A 32 5.18 14.04 -13.12
N GLU A 33 6.10 14.72 -12.50
CA GLU A 33 6.28 16.17 -12.69
C GLU A 33 6.59 16.56 -14.13
N ASP A 34 7.27 15.68 -14.86
CA ASP A 34 7.61 15.81 -16.28
C ASP A 34 6.43 15.54 -17.25
N TYR A 35 5.35 14.93 -16.75
CA TYR A 35 4.12 14.66 -17.52
C TYR A 35 3.02 15.70 -17.33
N ARG A 36 3.28 16.80 -16.65
CA ARG A 36 2.28 17.87 -16.45
C ARG A 36 1.75 18.37 -17.81
N GLY A 37 0.44 18.22 -17.99
CA GLY A 37 -0.25 18.64 -19.19
C GLY A 37 -0.23 17.69 -20.37
N ARG A 38 0.43 16.55 -20.26
CA ARG A 38 0.35 15.45 -21.23
C ARG A 38 -0.47 14.31 -20.64
N MET A 39 -1.78 14.36 -20.81
CA MET A 39 -2.61 13.19 -20.54
C MET A 39 -2.19 12.07 -21.50
N PRO A 40 -1.55 10.99 -21.02
CA PRO A 40 -1.33 9.85 -21.90
C PRO A 40 -2.70 9.35 -22.36
N HIS A 41 -2.87 9.17 -23.65
CA HIS A 41 -4.10 8.71 -24.29
C HIS A 41 -4.62 7.34 -23.80
N THR A 42 -3.93 6.75 -22.84
CA THR A 42 -4.16 5.39 -22.34
C THR A 42 -4.86 5.31 -20.97
N ARG A 43 -5.19 6.43 -20.36
CA ARG A 43 -5.95 6.37 -19.11
C ARG A 43 -7.41 6.10 -19.41
N MET A 44 -7.85 4.89 -19.15
CA MET A 44 -9.24 4.46 -19.40
C MET A 44 -10.07 4.35 -18.12
N THR A 45 -9.44 4.49 -16.95
CA THR A 45 -10.08 4.27 -15.65
C THR A 45 -9.94 5.47 -14.74
N GLY A 46 -10.84 5.62 -13.76
CA GLY A 46 -10.79 6.65 -12.72
C GLY A 46 -9.56 6.52 -11.82
N ASN A 47 -9.01 5.31 -11.69
CA ASN A 47 -7.84 4.96 -10.87
C ASN A 47 -7.97 5.33 -9.38
N ASN A 48 -9.20 5.33 -8.87
CA ASN A 48 -9.56 5.65 -7.48
C ASN A 48 -10.28 4.51 -6.76
N GLY A 49 -10.54 3.38 -7.44
CA GLY A 49 -11.19 2.21 -6.86
C GLY A 49 -10.35 1.53 -5.78
N ARG A 50 -11.00 1.11 -4.69
CA ARG A 50 -10.38 0.27 -3.65
C ARG A 50 -10.13 -1.15 -4.13
N ILE A 51 -10.94 -1.61 -5.06
CA ILE A 51 -10.83 -2.89 -5.76
C ILE A 51 -10.60 -2.55 -7.22
N ASP A 52 -9.62 -3.19 -7.86
CA ASP A 52 -9.31 -2.95 -9.27
C ASP A 52 -10.33 -3.60 -10.22
N LEU A 53 -10.19 -3.38 -11.52
CA LEU A 53 -11.09 -3.94 -12.54
C LEU A 53 -11.10 -5.48 -12.57
N LEU A 54 -10.07 -6.12 -12.06
CA LEU A 54 -9.94 -7.57 -11.99
C LEU A 54 -10.49 -8.16 -10.68
N GLY A 55 -11.02 -7.30 -9.78
CA GLY A 55 -11.51 -7.71 -8.48
C GLY A 55 -10.45 -7.84 -7.40
N LYS A 56 -9.20 -7.41 -7.66
CA LYS A 56 -8.11 -7.47 -6.69
C LYS A 56 -8.18 -6.25 -5.76
N PRO A 57 -8.20 -6.44 -4.42
CA PRO A 57 -8.09 -5.36 -3.46
C PRO A 57 -6.76 -4.61 -3.61
N ARG A 58 -6.79 -3.27 -3.49
CA ARG A 58 -5.61 -2.43 -3.43
C ARG A 58 -5.19 -2.16 -1.99
N ALA A 59 -4.03 -1.58 -1.79
CA ALA A 59 -3.49 -1.23 -0.47
C ALA A 59 -4.46 -0.39 0.37
N GLU A 60 -5.22 0.50 -0.26
CA GLU A 60 -6.25 1.31 0.41
C GLU A 60 -7.41 0.47 0.95
N ALA A 61 -7.74 -0.64 0.29
CA ALA A 61 -8.75 -1.58 0.81
C ALA A 61 -8.24 -2.27 2.09
N ALA A 62 -6.97 -2.67 2.14
CA ALA A 62 -6.35 -3.21 3.34
C ALA A 62 -6.38 -2.20 4.50
N TYR A 63 -5.98 -0.95 4.25
CA TYR A 63 -6.11 0.12 5.26
C TYR A 63 -7.55 0.26 5.77
N THR A 64 -8.54 0.26 4.88
CA THR A 64 -9.95 0.39 5.23
C THR A 64 -10.41 -0.75 6.14
N ARG A 65 -10.07 -2.01 5.81
CA ARG A 65 -10.41 -3.18 6.62
C ARG A 65 -9.86 -3.08 8.04
N VAL A 66 -8.60 -2.66 8.18
CA VAL A 66 -7.94 -2.46 9.47
C VAL A 66 -8.57 -1.28 10.23
N ALA A 67 -8.79 -0.14 9.60
CA ALA A 67 -9.34 1.05 10.22
C ALA A 67 -10.78 0.82 10.74
N PHE A 68 -11.59 0.06 10.02
CA PHE A 68 -12.97 -0.30 10.40
C PHE A 68 -13.07 -1.57 11.26
N GLU A 69 -11.95 -2.05 11.79
CA GLU A 69 -11.92 -3.15 12.76
C GLU A 69 -12.42 -4.50 12.20
N ARG A 70 -12.37 -4.64 10.87
CA ARG A 70 -12.74 -5.90 10.21
C ARG A 70 -11.60 -6.92 10.28
N GLU A 71 -10.37 -6.42 10.26
CA GLU A 71 -9.16 -7.23 10.33
C GLU A 71 -8.12 -6.50 11.19
N THR A 72 -7.20 -7.23 11.79
CA THR A 72 -6.13 -6.67 12.61
C THR A 72 -4.89 -6.30 11.79
N GLY A 73 -4.69 -6.93 10.64
CA GLY A 73 -3.44 -6.90 9.90
C GLY A 73 -2.37 -7.81 10.55
N PRO A 74 -1.09 -7.64 10.24
CA PRO A 74 -0.54 -6.60 9.36
C PRO A 74 -0.80 -6.88 7.88
N PHE A 75 -0.83 -5.80 7.07
CA PHE A 75 -0.80 -5.85 5.61
C PHE A 75 0.37 -5.03 5.14
N ILE A 76 1.17 -5.57 4.23
CA ILE A 76 2.34 -4.91 3.66
C ILE A 76 1.95 -4.31 2.31
N ALA A 77 2.33 -3.06 2.08
CA ALA A 77 2.23 -2.43 0.77
C ALA A 77 3.50 -1.63 0.50
N VAL A 78 4.05 -1.76 -0.70
CA VAL A 78 5.32 -1.16 -1.08
C VAL A 78 5.12 -0.25 -2.28
N LYS A 79 5.64 0.96 -2.23
CA LYS A 79 5.67 1.82 -3.41
C LYS A 79 6.64 1.25 -4.43
N PRO A 80 6.31 1.34 -5.74
CA PRO A 80 7.21 0.87 -6.79
C PRO A 80 8.62 1.43 -6.62
N VAL A 81 9.60 0.56 -6.35
CA VAL A 81 10.96 0.96 -5.96
C VAL A 81 11.73 1.61 -7.12
N TYR A 82 11.41 1.23 -8.37
CA TYR A 82 12.01 1.83 -9.57
C TYR A 82 11.53 3.26 -9.86
N GLN A 83 10.48 3.72 -9.18
CA GLN A 83 9.92 5.06 -9.38
C GLN A 83 10.64 6.05 -8.47
N LYS A 84 11.65 6.72 -8.99
CA LYS A 84 12.48 7.70 -8.25
C LYS A 84 11.97 9.14 -8.32
N GLU A 85 10.97 9.40 -9.16
CA GLU A 85 10.50 10.75 -9.45
C GLU A 85 9.43 11.22 -8.48
N ASN A 86 9.33 12.54 -8.32
CA ASN A 86 8.30 13.19 -7.50
C ASN A 86 6.91 12.90 -8.09
N LEU A 87 6.21 11.97 -7.46
CA LEU A 87 4.88 11.59 -7.84
C LEU A 87 3.88 12.57 -7.23
N GLN A 88 3.16 13.29 -8.08
CA GLN A 88 2.01 14.07 -7.66
C GLN A 88 0.76 13.20 -7.69
N LEU A 89 0.12 13.07 -6.54
CA LEU A 89 -1.16 12.39 -6.41
C LEU A 89 -2.28 13.42 -6.56
N THR A 90 -3.29 13.10 -7.34
CA THR A 90 -4.53 13.86 -7.31
C THR A 90 -5.24 13.69 -5.98
N GLY A 91 -6.20 14.56 -5.66
CA GLY A 91 -6.91 14.51 -4.38
C GLY A 91 -7.66 13.19 -4.11
N TRP A 92 -7.94 12.41 -5.13
CA TRP A 92 -8.65 11.12 -5.05
C TRP A 92 -7.71 9.90 -4.94
N ALA A 93 -6.42 10.08 -5.24
CA ALA A 93 -5.43 9.03 -5.09
C ALA A 93 -4.89 9.01 -3.66
N LEU A 94 -4.90 7.85 -3.01
CA LEU A 94 -4.43 7.70 -1.63
C LEU A 94 -3.00 7.21 -1.53
N SER A 95 -2.66 6.19 -2.28
CA SER A 95 -1.33 5.57 -2.29
C SER A 95 -1.06 4.93 -3.64
N LYS A 96 0.22 4.75 -3.97
CA LYS A 96 0.68 3.92 -5.10
C LYS A 96 1.33 2.63 -4.62
N ALA A 97 1.23 2.36 -3.33
CA ALA A 97 1.78 1.15 -2.76
C ALA A 97 0.98 -0.08 -3.25
N LEU A 98 1.70 -1.14 -3.54
CA LEU A 98 1.19 -2.42 -4.04
C LEU A 98 1.50 -3.51 -3.02
N GLU A 99 0.65 -4.49 -2.89
CA GLU A 99 0.91 -5.72 -2.15
C GLU A 99 1.91 -6.58 -2.94
N SER A 100 3.18 -6.18 -2.93
CA SER A 100 4.24 -6.84 -3.68
C SER A 100 5.61 -6.50 -3.11
N TRP A 101 6.50 -7.48 -3.08
CA TRP A 101 7.93 -7.34 -2.79
C TRP A 101 8.79 -7.78 -3.97
N SER A 102 8.33 -7.60 -5.21
CA SER A 102 9.04 -8.02 -6.43
C SER A 102 9.41 -6.82 -7.29
N TRP A 103 10.64 -6.30 -7.11
CA TRP A 103 11.13 -5.09 -7.77
C TRP A 103 12.46 -5.38 -8.48
N ARG A 104 12.38 -6.03 -9.66
CA ARG A 104 13.56 -6.45 -10.43
C ARG A 104 14.53 -5.30 -10.68
N GLY A 105 15.81 -5.55 -10.41
CA GLY A 105 16.90 -4.62 -10.69
C GLY A 105 17.01 -3.46 -9.69
N CYS A 106 16.22 -3.51 -8.61
CA CYS A 106 16.20 -2.46 -7.58
C CYS A 106 16.98 -2.83 -6.31
N ALA A 107 17.77 -3.90 -6.32
CA ALA A 107 18.55 -4.31 -5.15
C ALA A 107 19.44 -3.15 -4.64
N GLY A 108 19.37 -2.88 -3.33
CA GLY A 108 20.05 -1.76 -2.67
C GLY A 108 19.33 -0.41 -2.77
N GLU A 109 18.30 -0.29 -3.61
CA GLU A 109 17.52 0.94 -3.70
C GLU A 109 16.62 1.13 -2.48
N LYS A 110 16.26 2.39 -2.19
CA LYS A 110 15.38 2.73 -1.07
C LYS A 110 13.94 2.34 -1.38
N ALA A 111 13.40 1.37 -0.66
CA ALA A 111 11.98 1.00 -0.67
C ALA A 111 11.20 1.80 0.38
N GLU A 112 10.06 2.37 0.00
CA GLU A 112 9.06 2.90 0.93
C GLU A 112 8.01 1.83 1.17
N VAL A 113 7.95 1.33 2.42
CA VAL A 113 7.04 0.27 2.85
C VAL A 113 5.99 0.86 3.77
N GLU A 114 4.72 0.64 3.46
CA GLU A 114 3.59 0.95 4.33
C GLU A 114 3.07 -0.35 4.96
N VAL A 115 2.83 -0.33 6.27
CA VAL A 115 2.20 -1.45 6.97
C VAL A 115 0.92 -0.96 7.63
N PHE A 116 -0.17 -1.65 7.35
CA PHE A 116 -1.47 -1.37 7.95
C PHE A 116 -1.77 -2.41 9.02
N ALA A 117 -1.90 -1.98 10.28
CA ALA A 117 -2.16 -2.86 11.41
C ALA A 117 -2.88 -2.16 12.57
N ARG A 118 -3.62 -2.94 13.34
CA ARG A 118 -4.15 -2.55 14.66
C ARG A 118 -3.22 -3.08 15.74
N ALA A 119 -2.11 -2.42 15.93
CA ALA A 119 -1.04 -2.81 16.83
C ALA A 119 -0.45 -1.58 17.52
N ALA A 120 0.40 -1.78 18.51
CA ALA A 120 1.20 -0.71 19.09
C ALA A 120 2.44 -0.45 18.24
N GLU A 121 3.09 -1.52 17.78
CA GLU A 121 4.31 -1.46 16.96
C GLU A 121 4.27 -2.53 15.87
N VAL A 122 5.07 -2.27 14.84
CA VAL A 122 5.37 -3.22 13.75
C VAL A 122 6.88 -3.32 13.58
N GLU A 123 7.35 -4.54 13.39
CA GLU A 123 8.72 -4.85 12.98
C GLU A 123 8.74 -5.42 11.57
N LEU A 124 9.67 -4.95 10.74
CA LEU A 124 9.94 -5.50 9.42
C LEU A 124 11.19 -6.35 9.45
N LEU A 125 11.09 -7.52 8.85
CA LEU A 125 12.22 -8.38 8.57
C LEU A 125 12.37 -8.54 7.06
N VAL A 126 13.59 -8.54 6.56
CA VAL A 126 13.92 -8.88 5.18
C VAL A 126 14.82 -10.11 5.22
N ASN A 127 14.42 -11.18 4.55
CA ASN A 127 15.11 -12.47 4.58
C ASN A 127 15.39 -12.97 6.03
N GLY A 128 14.39 -12.81 6.91
CA GLY A 128 14.48 -13.18 8.32
C GLY A 128 15.33 -12.25 9.19
N LYS A 129 15.96 -11.21 8.62
CA LYS A 129 16.78 -10.25 9.38
C LYS A 129 15.98 -8.98 9.65
N LYS A 130 16.07 -8.46 10.87
CA LYS A 130 15.43 -7.22 11.25
C LYS A 130 15.92 -6.05 10.39
N ALA A 131 14.98 -5.42 9.69
CA ALA A 131 15.24 -4.26 8.84
C ALA A 131 14.79 -2.95 9.49
N ALA A 132 13.63 -2.95 10.16
CA ALA A 132 13.10 -1.76 10.83
C ALA A 132 12.10 -2.13 11.92
N ARG A 133 11.84 -1.22 12.88
CA ARG A 133 10.73 -1.31 13.84
C ARG A 133 10.19 0.08 14.12
N GLY A 134 8.88 0.21 14.27
CA GLY A 134 8.24 1.50 14.50
C GLY A 134 6.84 1.40 15.06
N LYS A 135 6.36 2.53 15.61
CA LYS A 135 5.02 2.66 16.20
C LYS A 135 3.96 2.75 15.10
N VAL A 136 2.83 2.13 15.36
CA VAL A 136 1.64 2.28 14.53
C VAL A 136 0.90 3.56 14.93
N LYS A 137 0.64 4.42 13.95
CA LYS A 137 -0.17 5.63 14.14
C LYS A 137 -1.33 5.60 13.14
N LYS A 138 -2.57 5.75 13.64
CA LYS A 138 -3.77 5.74 12.78
C LYS A 138 -3.85 4.50 11.88
N CYS A 139 -3.60 3.33 12.46
CA CYS A 139 -3.57 2.03 11.77
C CYS A 139 -2.52 1.94 10.65
N ARG A 140 -1.47 2.76 10.64
CA ARG A 140 -0.41 2.76 9.64
C ARG A 140 0.96 3.03 10.23
N SER A 141 1.96 2.35 9.71
CA SER A 141 3.38 2.66 9.86
C SER A 141 4.02 2.82 8.49
N LYS A 142 5.04 3.68 8.39
CA LYS A 142 5.84 3.86 7.17
C LYS A 142 7.30 3.63 7.49
N PHE A 143 7.97 2.91 6.60
CA PHE A 143 9.38 2.58 6.71
C PHE A 143 10.11 2.90 5.42
N HIS A 144 11.38 3.20 5.54
CA HIS A 144 12.29 3.33 4.42
C HIS A 144 13.45 2.38 4.68
N ILE A 145 13.54 1.33 3.88
CA ILE A 145 14.54 0.28 4.01
C ILE A 145 15.20 0.02 2.66
N PRO A 146 16.44 -0.50 2.62
CA PRO A 146 17.00 -1.00 1.37
C PRO A 146 16.14 -2.17 0.84
N TYR A 147 15.91 -2.19 -0.46
CA TYR A 147 15.29 -3.33 -1.11
C TYR A 147 16.31 -4.45 -1.30
N GLU A 148 15.94 -5.65 -0.93
CA GLU A 148 16.67 -6.88 -1.21
C GLU A 148 15.70 -7.91 -1.80
N ASP A 149 16.17 -8.68 -2.78
CA ASP A 149 15.39 -9.81 -3.29
C ASP A 149 15.15 -10.84 -2.19
N GLY A 150 13.99 -11.51 -2.22
CA GLY A 150 13.61 -12.52 -1.25
C GLY A 150 12.27 -12.21 -0.58
N GLU A 151 12.21 -12.34 0.75
CA GLU A 151 10.97 -12.18 1.52
C GLU A 151 11.02 -10.95 2.41
N ILE A 152 9.92 -10.20 2.47
CA ILE A 152 9.66 -9.22 3.51
C ILE A 152 8.56 -9.73 4.43
N THR A 153 8.81 -9.69 5.73
CA THR A 153 7.85 -10.07 6.77
C THR A 153 7.53 -8.87 7.64
N ALA A 154 6.25 -8.65 7.95
CA ALA A 154 5.82 -7.71 8.97
C ALA A 154 5.26 -8.48 10.18
N VAL A 155 5.76 -8.14 11.37
CA VAL A 155 5.29 -8.67 12.64
C VAL A 155 4.70 -7.55 13.46
N SER A 156 3.47 -7.73 13.96
CA SER A 156 2.77 -6.74 14.76
C SER A 156 2.79 -7.11 16.25
N TYR A 157 2.95 -6.09 17.10
CA TYR A 157 3.07 -6.24 18.55
C TYR A 157 2.04 -5.38 19.28
N ASP A 158 1.56 -5.91 20.41
CA ASP A 158 0.71 -5.17 21.34
C ASP A 158 1.51 -4.16 22.19
N LYS A 159 0.83 -3.51 23.13
CA LYS A 159 1.44 -2.53 24.06
C LYS A 159 2.42 -3.18 25.05
N ASN A 160 2.31 -4.47 25.28
CA ASN A 160 3.16 -5.24 26.19
C ASN A 160 4.36 -5.85 25.45
N GLY A 161 4.47 -5.65 24.14
CA GLY A 161 5.51 -6.22 23.31
C GLY A 161 5.25 -7.68 22.92
N GLN A 162 4.03 -8.19 23.12
CA GLN A 162 3.65 -9.52 22.65
C GLN A 162 3.27 -9.48 21.18
N GLU A 163 3.71 -10.50 20.43
CA GLU A 163 3.32 -10.67 19.05
C GLU A 163 1.83 -10.94 18.91
N ILE A 164 1.18 -10.21 17.99
CA ILE A 164 -0.24 -10.37 17.68
C ILE A 164 -0.41 -11.24 16.45
N SER A 165 0.27 -10.90 15.35
CA SER A 165 0.21 -11.58 14.07
C SER A 165 1.37 -11.18 13.16
N GLN A 166 1.60 -11.98 12.12
CA GLN A 166 2.59 -11.72 11.09
C GLN A 166 2.05 -12.00 9.70
N VAL A 167 2.65 -11.37 8.70
CA VAL A 167 2.42 -11.62 7.27
C VAL A 167 3.75 -11.55 6.54
N ALA A 168 3.91 -12.37 5.51
CA ALA A 168 5.08 -12.36 4.63
C ALA A 168 4.64 -12.15 3.18
N GLU A 169 5.44 -11.36 2.45
CA GLU A 169 5.34 -11.16 1.00
C GLU A 169 6.66 -11.59 0.35
N ASN A 170 6.56 -12.42 -0.66
CA ASN A 170 7.71 -12.95 -1.37
C ASN A 170 7.99 -12.17 -2.66
N ALA A 171 9.27 -11.91 -2.92
CA ALA A 171 9.71 -11.59 -4.26
C ALA A 171 9.63 -12.86 -5.10
N TYR A 172 8.77 -12.89 -6.09
CA TYR A 172 8.75 -13.99 -7.06
C TYR A 172 10.08 -14.00 -7.83
N PRO A 173 10.82 -15.13 -7.83
CA PRO A 173 12.01 -15.23 -8.65
C PRO A 173 11.64 -14.98 -10.11
N TYR A 174 12.39 -14.09 -10.75
CA TYR A 174 12.16 -13.75 -12.14
C TYR A 174 12.53 -14.95 -13.02
N GLY A 175 11.56 -15.50 -13.70
CA GLY A 175 11.69 -16.68 -14.57
C GLY A 175 10.40 -17.49 -14.65
N GLU A 176 9.53 -17.36 -13.65
CA GLU A 176 8.24 -18.07 -13.62
C GLU A 176 7.04 -17.24 -14.11
N ARG A 177 7.24 -16.01 -14.57
CA ARG A 177 6.19 -15.34 -15.35
C ARG A 177 6.03 -16.10 -16.66
N LYS A 178 5.07 -16.99 -16.74
CA LYS A 178 4.49 -17.38 -18.02
C LYS A 178 3.99 -16.09 -18.66
N ASP A 179 4.67 -15.68 -19.74
CA ASP A 179 4.22 -14.57 -20.56
C ASP A 179 2.80 -14.89 -21.04
N TYR A 180 1.81 -14.25 -20.43
CA TYR A 180 0.50 -14.16 -21.03
C TYR A 180 0.63 -13.16 -22.19
N ARG A 181 0.85 -13.68 -23.39
CA ARG A 181 0.70 -12.96 -24.65
C ARG A 181 -0.79 -12.77 -24.95
#